data_a4cca9d9d291ab74f1815a7c61c6fd55
#
_entry.id   a4cca9d9d291ab74f1815a7c61c6fd55
#
_cell.length_a   1.000
_cell.length_b   1.000
_cell.length_c   1.000
_cell.angle_alpha   90.00
_cell.angle_beta   90.00
_cell.angle_gamma   90.00
#
_symmetry.space_group_name_H-M   'P 1'
#
loop_
_entity.id
_entity.type
_entity.pdbx_description
1 polymer ?
#
loop_
_entity_poly.entity_id
_entity_poly.type
_entity_poly.pdbx_seq_one_letter_code
_entity_poly.pdbx_strand_id
1 'polypeptide(L)'
;PEEIQLETSKLIILKNQGKADSVKFLICMDDYDYSVQKDGEDAGIKIMHINEVIEHGKKNKAIALEEFYPKASDVYMFCYTSGTTGDPKAAMLTHANLIASSVGVGNVQGCNWDDTDSIISYLPAAHSFEKCLFATCLISGCKIGFYSGDPTKLLDDLKVLKPTLFPSVPRLFNRIYD
;
A
#
# COMPACT_ATOMS: atom_id res chain seq x y z
N PRO A 1 0.88 2.43 -19.59
CA PRO A 1 0.64 3.81 -20.02
C PRO A 1 -0.84 4.17 -20.09
N GLU A 2 -1.69 3.36 -20.78
CA GLU A 2 -3.11 3.67 -20.96
C GLU A 2 -3.91 3.74 -19.65
N GLU A 3 -3.62 2.87 -18.69
CA GLU A 3 -4.30 2.82 -17.40
C GLU A 3 -3.99 4.07 -16.56
N ILE A 4 -2.73 4.49 -16.51
CA ILE A 4 -2.31 5.72 -15.81
C ILE A 4 -2.95 6.95 -16.43
N GLN A 5 -2.98 7.03 -17.76
CA GLN A 5 -3.63 8.11 -18.48
C GLN A 5 -5.12 8.17 -18.15
N LEU A 6 -5.81 7.02 -18.08
CA LEU A 6 -7.22 6.93 -17.75
C LEU A 6 -7.51 7.40 -16.32
N GLU A 7 -6.75 6.93 -15.33
CA GLU A 7 -6.97 7.28 -13.92
C GLU A 7 -6.65 8.77 -13.66
N THR A 8 -5.56 9.28 -14.26
CA THR A 8 -5.21 10.70 -14.17
C THR A 8 -6.28 11.58 -14.80
N SER A 9 -6.79 11.20 -15.96
CA SER A 9 -7.87 11.94 -16.64
C SER A 9 -9.16 11.99 -15.81
N LYS A 10 -9.52 10.91 -15.12
CA LYS A 10 -10.68 10.89 -14.19
C LYS A 10 -10.51 11.90 -13.06
N LEU A 11 -9.31 12.00 -12.48
CA LEU A 11 -9.04 12.94 -11.40
C LEU A 11 -9.09 14.39 -11.90
N ILE A 12 -8.56 14.67 -13.08
CA ILE A 12 -8.62 15.98 -13.73
C ILE A 12 -10.09 16.38 -13.99
N ILE A 13 -10.91 15.45 -14.47
CA ILE A 13 -12.36 15.70 -14.64
C ILE A 13 -13.03 16.05 -13.32
N LEU A 14 -12.74 15.32 -12.26
CA LEU A 14 -13.29 15.60 -10.92
C LEU A 14 -12.83 16.97 -10.39
N LYS A 15 -11.58 17.35 -10.65
CA LYS A 15 -11.03 18.67 -10.30
C LYS A 15 -11.80 19.77 -11.02
N ASN A 16 -12.01 19.63 -12.32
CA ASN A 16 -12.76 20.60 -13.13
C ASN A 16 -14.24 20.71 -12.73
N GLN A 17 -14.78 19.67 -12.07
CA GLN A 17 -16.14 19.67 -11.50
C GLN A 17 -16.21 20.25 -10.07
N GLY A 18 -15.10 20.72 -9.51
CA GLY A 18 -15.05 21.22 -8.12
C GLY A 18 -15.15 20.12 -7.05
N LYS A 19 -14.97 18.84 -7.44
CA LYS A 19 -15.04 17.69 -6.52
C LYS A 19 -13.70 17.27 -5.93
N ALA A 20 -12.60 17.85 -6.43
CA ALA A 20 -11.24 17.54 -6.02
C ALA A 20 -10.38 18.81 -5.87
N ASP A 21 -10.95 19.92 -5.38
CA ASP A 21 -10.30 21.24 -5.31
C ASP A 21 -9.04 21.25 -4.46
N SER A 22 -8.98 20.41 -3.42
CA SER A 22 -7.81 20.27 -2.55
C SER A 22 -6.60 19.60 -3.20
N VAL A 23 -6.80 18.88 -4.32
CA VAL A 23 -5.70 18.19 -5.02
C VAL A 23 -4.87 19.22 -5.78
N LYS A 24 -3.59 19.32 -5.41
CA LYS A 24 -2.61 20.25 -6.02
C LYS A 24 -1.47 19.53 -6.72
N PHE A 25 -1.19 18.30 -6.31
CA PHE A 25 -0.09 17.50 -6.85
C PHE A 25 -0.58 16.10 -7.17
N LEU A 26 -0.08 15.54 -8.26
CA LEU A 26 -0.23 14.14 -8.63
C LEU A 26 1.17 13.58 -8.91
N ILE A 27 1.52 12.50 -8.23
CA ILE A 27 2.81 11.83 -8.39
C ILE A 27 2.56 10.50 -9.09
N CYS A 28 3.07 10.38 -10.32
CA CYS A 28 2.98 9.16 -11.12
C CYS A 28 4.18 8.26 -10.81
N MET A 29 3.91 6.96 -10.60
CA MET A 29 4.95 5.96 -10.34
C MET A 29 5.61 5.47 -11.64
N ASP A 30 4.86 5.50 -12.74
CA ASP A 30 5.29 5.08 -14.06
C ASP A 30 5.33 6.27 -15.04
N ASP A 31 5.93 6.06 -16.21
CA ASP A 31 6.00 7.07 -17.25
C ASP A 31 4.61 7.45 -17.77
N TYR A 32 4.43 8.72 -18.09
CA TYR A 32 3.19 9.29 -18.62
C TYR A 32 3.47 10.21 -19.82
N ASP A 33 2.47 10.41 -20.66
CA ASP A 33 2.59 11.27 -21.83
C ASP A 33 2.55 12.76 -21.47
N TYR A 34 3.21 13.57 -22.26
CA TYR A 34 3.22 15.03 -22.11
C TYR A 34 1.80 15.64 -22.10
N SER A 35 0.85 15.04 -22.83
CA SER A 35 -0.56 15.47 -22.81
C SER A 35 -1.15 15.44 -21.41
N VAL A 36 -0.84 14.41 -20.62
CA VAL A 36 -1.31 14.26 -19.22
C VAL A 36 -0.79 15.40 -18.34
N GLN A 37 0.49 15.77 -18.52
CA GLN A 37 1.08 16.88 -17.79
C GLN A 37 0.37 18.20 -18.11
N LYS A 38 0.13 18.48 -19.39
CA LYS A 38 -0.54 19.69 -19.85
C LYS A 38 -1.98 19.77 -19.33
N ASP A 39 -2.74 18.68 -19.43
CA ASP A 39 -4.12 18.61 -18.92
C ASP A 39 -4.17 18.85 -17.39
N GLY A 40 -3.17 18.36 -16.67
CA GLY A 40 -3.03 18.63 -15.24
C GLY A 40 -2.75 20.10 -14.94
N GLU A 41 -1.81 20.71 -15.65
CA GLU A 41 -1.47 22.12 -15.49
C GLU A 41 -2.68 23.02 -15.76
N ASP A 42 -3.45 22.73 -16.82
CA ASP A 42 -4.68 23.45 -17.19
C ASP A 42 -5.76 23.32 -16.09
N ALA A 43 -5.78 22.20 -15.34
CA ALA A 43 -6.66 21.98 -14.21
C ALA A 43 -6.11 22.47 -12.86
N GLY A 44 -4.92 23.07 -12.85
CA GLY A 44 -4.26 23.53 -11.62
C GLY A 44 -3.70 22.39 -10.75
N ILE A 45 -3.36 21.25 -11.37
CA ILE A 45 -2.70 20.11 -10.72
C ILE A 45 -1.28 20.01 -11.28
N LYS A 46 -0.28 20.04 -10.42
CA LYS A 46 1.10 19.76 -10.81
C LYS A 46 1.30 18.25 -10.88
N ILE A 47 1.57 17.72 -12.07
CA ILE A 47 1.89 16.31 -12.29
C ILE A 47 3.40 16.14 -12.29
N MET A 48 3.90 15.15 -11.57
CA MET A 48 5.32 14.86 -11.41
C MET A 48 5.56 13.35 -11.48
N HIS A 49 6.67 12.94 -12.07
CA HIS A 49 7.13 11.56 -11.94
C HIS A 49 7.78 11.35 -10.56
N ILE A 50 7.65 10.16 -9.97
CA ILE A 50 8.23 9.83 -8.66
C ILE A 50 9.74 10.13 -8.59
N ASN A 51 10.47 9.91 -9.67
CA ASN A 51 11.90 10.20 -9.74
C ASN A 51 12.22 11.69 -9.57
N GLU A 52 11.35 12.59 -10.04
CA GLU A 52 11.52 14.04 -9.83
C GLU A 52 11.38 14.39 -8.35
N VAL A 53 10.43 13.74 -7.65
CA VAL A 53 10.24 13.92 -6.21
C VAL A 53 11.45 13.41 -5.42
N ILE A 54 12.01 12.26 -5.82
CA ILE A 54 13.23 11.69 -5.22
C ILE A 54 14.42 12.65 -5.41
N GLU A 55 14.63 13.16 -6.63
CA GLU A 55 15.73 14.09 -6.91
C GLU A 55 15.56 15.42 -6.17
N HIS A 56 14.32 15.89 -6.03
CA HIS A 56 14.04 17.07 -5.21
C HIS A 56 14.38 16.82 -3.73
N GLY A 57 14.02 15.66 -3.20
CA GLY A 57 14.36 15.26 -1.83
C GLY A 57 15.87 15.18 -1.59
N LYS A 58 16.65 14.63 -2.53
CA LYS A 58 18.12 14.57 -2.44
C LYS A 58 18.79 15.94 -2.39
N LYS A 59 18.22 16.93 -3.06
CA LYS A 59 18.76 18.30 -3.13
C LYS A 59 18.40 19.16 -1.91
N ASN A 60 17.40 18.76 -1.14
CA ASN A 60 16.92 19.50 0.01
C ASN A 60 17.31 18.81 1.30
N LYS A 61 17.77 19.58 2.30
CA LYS A 61 18.08 19.02 3.61
C LYS A 61 16.81 18.42 4.23
N ALA A 62 16.96 17.26 4.85
CA ALA A 62 15.90 16.65 5.62
C ALA A 62 15.43 17.62 6.72
N ILE A 63 14.11 17.76 6.83
CA ILE A 63 13.48 18.42 7.96
C ILE A 63 13.62 17.47 9.17
N ALA A 64 13.75 18.01 10.38
CA ALA A 64 13.75 17.21 11.60
C ALA A 64 12.45 16.38 11.65
N LEU A 65 12.58 15.06 11.52
CA LEU A 65 11.41 14.16 11.41
C LEU A 65 10.61 14.09 12.71
N GLU A 66 11.26 14.36 13.84
CA GLU A 66 10.65 14.29 15.18
C GLU A 66 9.43 15.18 15.34
N GLU A 67 9.40 16.32 14.65
CA GLU A 67 8.26 17.24 14.66
C GLU A 67 7.03 16.70 13.93
N PHE A 68 7.23 15.68 13.10
CA PHE A 68 6.20 15.09 12.22
C PHE A 68 5.83 13.67 12.57
N TYR A 69 6.35 13.12 13.68
CA TYR A 69 5.97 11.76 14.08
C TYR A 69 4.47 11.69 14.39
N PRO A 70 3.77 10.68 13.83
CA PRO A 70 2.35 10.51 14.09
C PRO A 70 2.12 10.10 15.55
N LYS A 71 0.99 10.53 16.09
CA LYS A 71 0.49 10.06 17.38
C LYS A 71 -0.24 8.72 17.19
N ALA A 72 -0.33 7.94 18.25
CA ALA A 72 -1.05 6.68 18.24
C ALA A 72 -2.51 6.80 17.78
N SER A 73 -3.15 7.93 18.10
CA SER A 73 -4.53 8.25 17.73
C SER A 73 -4.72 8.74 16.29
N ASP A 74 -3.63 9.11 15.60
CA ASP A 74 -3.75 9.62 14.25
C ASP A 74 -4.18 8.52 13.27
N VAL A 75 -4.98 8.91 12.29
CA VAL A 75 -5.45 7.96 11.27
C VAL A 75 -4.29 7.57 10.36
N TYR A 76 -3.97 6.28 10.37
CA TYR A 76 -2.93 5.69 9.52
C TYR A 76 -3.41 5.49 8.09
N MET A 77 -4.65 4.97 7.94
CA MET A 77 -5.24 4.71 6.63
C MET A 77 -6.77 4.66 6.67
N PHE A 78 -7.37 4.90 5.52
CA PHE A 78 -8.76 4.62 5.26
C PHE A 78 -8.87 3.29 4.51
N CYS A 79 -9.47 2.29 5.13
CA CYS A 79 -9.68 0.97 4.52
C CYS A 79 -11.11 0.88 4.00
N TYR A 80 -11.28 0.94 2.69
CA TYR A 80 -12.60 0.87 2.07
C TYR A 80 -13.13 -0.56 2.05
N THR A 81 -14.38 -0.70 2.41
CA THR A 81 -15.14 -1.96 2.32
C THR A 81 -16.30 -1.78 1.35
N SER A 82 -16.67 -2.86 0.67
CA SER A 82 -17.80 -2.90 -0.27
C SER A 82 -19.16 -2.82 0.41
N GLY A 83 -19.39 -2.00 1.38
CA GLY A 83 -20.61 -1.87 2.20
C GLY A 83 -21.87 -2.59 1.69
N THR A 84 -22.68 -3.12 2.57
CA THR A 84 -23.95 -3.80 2.25
C THR A 84 -25.00 -2.88 1.61
N THR A 85 -24.77 -1.56 1.61
CA THR A 85 -25.69 -0.52 1.11
C THR A 85 -25.30 0.08 -0.25
N GLY A 86 -24.31 -0.51 -0.95
CA GLY A 86 -23.90 -0.10 -2.30
C GLY A 86 -22.75 0.92 -2.35
N ASP A 87 -22.74 1.93 -1.48
CA ASP A 87 -21.65 2.90 -1.44
C ASP A 87 -20.47 2.39 -0.61
N PRO A 88 -19.22 2.52 -1.09
CA PRO A 88 -18.04 2.15 -0.34
C PRO A 88 -17.93 2.93 0.97
N LYS A 89 -17.70 2.22 2.08
CA LYS A 89 -17.49 2.83 3.40
C LYS A 89 -16.02 2.70 3.80
N ALA A 90 -15.44 3.79 4.29
CA ALA A 90 -14.07 3.81 4.75
C ALA A 90 -14.01 3.58 6.27
N ALA A 91 -13.36 2.50 6.69
CA ALA A 91 -12.95 2.32 8.08
C ALA A 91 -11.67 3.13 8.32
N MET A 92 -11.71 4.01 9.32
CA MET A 92 -10.53 4.76 9.77
C MET A 92 -9.70 3.88 10.70
N LEU A 93 -8.49 3.53 10.28
CA LEU A 93 -7.54 2.76 11.08
C LEU A 93 -6.46 3.70 11.62
N THR A 94 -6.25 3.69 12.94
CA THR A 94 -5.22 4.49 13.58
C THR A 94 -3.88 3.77 13.62
N HIS A 95 -2.79 4.50 13.88
CA HIS A 95 -1.47 3.89 14.15
C HIS A 95 -1.53 2.90 15.31
N ALA A 96 -2.30 3.22 16.38
CA ALA A 96 -2.50 2.30 17.50
C ALA A 96 -3.17 0.99 17.08
N ASN A 97 -4.18 1.03 16.19
CA ASN A 97 -4.85 -0.17 15.70
C ASN A 97 -3.87 -1.08 14.94
N LEU A 98 -3.06 -0.49 14.05
CA LEU A 98 -2.07 -1.25 13.28
C LEU A 98 -1.07 -1.94 14.22
N ILE A 99 -0.45 -1.19 15.13
CA ILE A 99 0.57 -1.73 16.04
C ILE A 99 -0.02 -2.80 16.97
N ALA A 100 -1.19 -2.56 17.57
CA ALA A 100 -1.84 -3.53 18.44
C ALA A 100 -2.16 -4.86 17.71
N SER A 101 -2.69 -4.77 16.49
CA SER A 101 -2.98 -5.94 15.66
C SER A 101 -1.70 -6.70 15.29
N SER A 102 -0.66 -5.97 14.89
CA SER A 102 0.62 -6.57 14.45
C SER A 102 1.35 -7.25 15.61
N VAL A 103 1.40 -6.63 16.80
CA VAL A 103 1.95 -7.25 18.00
C VAL A 103 1.14 -8.49 18.39
N GLY A 104 -0.20 -8.42 18.29
CA GLY A 104 -1.08 -9.55 18.56
C GLY A 104 -0.81 -10.74 17.65
N VAL A 105 -0.65 -10.49 16.34
CA VAL A 105 -0.33 -11.55 15.37
C VAL A 105 1.04 -12.15 15.61
N GLY A 106 2.06 -11.32 15.86
CA GLY A 106 3.43 -11.78 16.07
C GLY A 106 3.65 -12.55 17.39
N ASN A 107 2.71 -12.46 18.34
CA ASN A 107 2.78 -13.11 19.65
C ASN A 107 1.65 -14.12 19.90
N VAL A 108 1.13 -14.74 18.84
CA VAL A 108 0.14 -15.80 19.00
C VAL A 108 0.79 -17.00 19.69
N GLN A 109 0.12 -17.53 20.73
CA GLN A 109 0.63 -18.64 21.51
C GLN A 109 1.01 -19.83 20.61
N GLY A 110 2.27 -20.26 20.70
CA GLY A 110 2.81 -21.35 19.90
C GLY A 110 3.31 -20.94 18.48
N CYS A 111 3.24 -19.66 18.16
CA CYS A 111 3.75 -19.12 16.86
C CYS A 111 4.29 -17.70 17.09
N ASN A 112 5.40 -17.60 17.82
CA ASN A 112 6.08 -16.32 18.01
C ASN A 112 6.98 -16.05 16.81
N TRP A 113 6.75 -14.96 16.11
CA TRP A 113 7.54 -14.57 14.95
C TRP A 113 8.86 -13.93 15.38
N ASP A 114 9.95 -14.29 14.70
CA ASP A 114 11.27 -13.75 14.97
C ASP A 114 12.10 -13.52 13.67
N ASP A 115 13.36 -13.16 13.82
CA ASP A 115 14.28 -12.84 12.72
C ASP A 115 14.73 -14.06 11.91
N THR A 116 14.44 -15.28 12.39
CA THR A 116 14.67 -16.52 11.62
C THR A 116 13.53 -16.82 10.66
N ASP A 117 12.33 -16.24 10.91
CA ASP A 117 11.16 -16.43 10.09
C ASP A 117 11.19 -15.69 8.76
N SER A 118 10.36 -16.16 7.84
CA SER A 118 10.14 -15.54 6.55
C SER A 118 8.70 -15.73 6.07
N ILE A 119 8.16 -14.70 5.41
CA ILE A 119 6.85 -14.73 4.75
C ILE A 119 6.96 -14.38 3.28
N ILE A 120 5.92 -14.70 2.51
CA ILE A 120 5.73 -14.15 1.17
C ILE A 120 4.65 -13.07 1.21
N SER A 121 4.99 -11.87 0.74
CA SER A 121 4.06 -10.76 0.54
C SER A 121 3.47 -10.85 -0.86
N TYR A 122 2.18 -11.16 -0.96
CA TYR A 122 1.47 -11.35 -2.23
C TYR A 122 0.04 -10.80 -2.21
N LEU A 123 -0.49 -10.47 -1.03
CA LEU A 123 -1.81 -9.86 -0.91
C LEU A 123 -1.77 -8.38 -1.31
N PRO A 124 -2.90 -7.80 -1.71
CA PRO A 124 -2.94 -6.38 -2.05
C PRO A 124 -2.48 -5.50 -0.88
N ALA A 125 -1.47 -4.66 -1.11
CA ALA A 125 -0.90 -3.78 -0.09
C ALA A 125 -1.90 -2.75 0.49
N ALA A 126 -3.00 -2.49 -0.22
CA ALA A 126 -4.09 -1.65 0.28
C ALA A 126 -5.00 -2.36 1.29
N HIS A 127 -4.92 -3.70 1.40
CA HIS A 127 -5.74 -4.47 2.32
C HIS A 127 -5.15 -4.46 3.74
N SER A 128 -6.00 -4.31 4.76
CA SER A 128 -5.59 -4.23 6.17
C SER A 128 -4.81 -5.47 6.64
N PHE A 129 -5.15 -6.64 6.13
CA PHE A 129 -4.46 -7.89 6.48
C PHE A 129 -2.99 -7.87 6.03
N GLU A 130 -2.71 -7.51 4.77
CA GLU A 130 -1.33 -7.38 4.29
C GLU A 130 -0.55 -6.31 5.06
N LYS A 131 -1.17 -5.18 5.36
CA LYS A 131 -0.55 -4.13 6.18
C LYS A 131 -0.17 -4.62 7.58
N CYS A 132 -1.05 -5.41 8.20
CA CYS A 132 -0.79 -6.00 9.51
C CYS A 132 0.37 -7.00 9.45
N LEU A 133 0.40 -7.90 8.46
CA LEU A 133 1.49 -8.87 8.27
C LEU A 133 2.82 -8.17 8.02
N PHE A 134 2.84 -7.17 7.15
CA PHE A 134 4.04 -6.39 6.87
C PHE A 134 4.58 -5.70 8.13
N ALA A 135 3.70 -5.05 8.90
CA ALA A 135 4.08 -4.41 10.16
C ALA A 135 4.54 -5.43 11.22
N THR A 136 3.90 -6.61 11.29
CA THR A 136 4.34 -7.72 12.14
C THR A 136 5.78 -8.12 11.81
N CYS A 137 6.09 -8.30 10.53
CA CYS A 137 7.46 -8.64 10.10
C CYS A 137 8.48 -7.57 10.49
N LEU A 138 8.13 -6.29 10.31
CA LEU A 138 9.03 -5.19 10.72
C LEU A 138 9.28 -5.18 12.23
N ILE A 139 8.27 -5.46 13.04
CA ILE A 139 8.37 -5.51 14.51
C ILE A 139 9.19 -6.72 14.96
N SER A 140 9.01 -7.88 14.33
CA SER A 140 9.64 -9.15 14.70
C SER A 140 11.01 -9.37 14.06
N GLY A 141 11.42 -8.52 13.10
CA GLY A 141 12.65 -8.73 12.32
C GLY A 141 12.54 -9.83 11.25
N CYS A 142 11.33 -10.33 10.99
CA CYS A 142 11.04 -11.39 10.03
C CYS A 142 11.37 -10.96 8.59
N LYS A 143 11.84 -11.89 7.77
CA LYS A 143 12.18 -11.66 6.36
C LYS A 143 10.92 -11.61 5.51
N ILE A 144 10.89 -10.69 4.54
CA ILE A 144 9.78 -10.55 3.60
C ILE A 144 10.28 -10.83 2.19
N GLY A 145 9.78 -11.90 1.57
CA GLY A 145 9.93 -12.14 0.14
C GLY A 145 8.72 -11.60 -0.61
N PHE A 146 8.94 -11.01 -1.76
CA PHE A 146 7.85 -10.54 -2.62
C PHE A 146 7.62 -11.57 -3.73
N TYR A 147 6.35 -11.81 -4.06
CA TYR A 147 5.99 -12.67 -5.19
C TYR A 147 6.33 -11.99 -6.53
N SER A 148 6.40 -12.77 -7.61
CA SER A 148 6.80 -12.32 -8.96
C SER A 148 5.82 -11.32 -9.63
N GLY A 149 4.70 -11.01 -8.98
CA GLY A 149 3.65 -10.13 -9.52
C GLY A 149 2.57 -10.89 -10.32
N ASP A 150 2.78 -12.17 -10.61
CA ASP A 150 1.83 -13.03 -11.31
C ASP A 150 1.16 -14.00 -10.32
N PRO A 151 -0.13 -13.80 -9.97
CA PRO A 151 -0.83 -14.70 -9.03
C PRO A 151 -0.89 -16.17 -9.47
N THR A 152 -0.72 -16.46 -10.76
CA THR A 152 -0.72 -17.82 -11.27
C THR A 152 0.57 -18.56 -10.94
N LYS A 153 1.67 -17.83 -10.72
CA LYS A 153 3.00 -18.36 -10.38
C LYS A 153 3.28 -18.40 -8.88
N LEU A 154 2.32 -18.00 -8.04
CA LEU A 154 2.52 -17.91 -6.58
C LEU A 154 3.03 -19.23 -5.98
N LEU A 155 2.57 -20.40 -6.48
CA LEU A 155 3.05 -21.70 -6.00
C LEU A 155 4.52 -21.94 -6.34
N ASP A 156 4.98 -21.44 -7.46
CA ASP A 156 6.39 -21.56 -7.86
C ASP A 156 7.25 -20.60 -7.04
N ASP A 157 6.78 -19.39 -6.79
CA ASP A 157 7.42 -18.44 -5.87
C ASP A 157 7.57 -19.02 -4.45
N LEU A 158 6.51 -19.71 -3.94
CA LEU A 158 6.55 -20.42 -2.66
C LEU A 158 7.59 -21.52 -2.62
N LYS A 159 7.75 -22.31 -3.71
CA LYS A 159 8.78 -23.34 -3.81
C LYS A 159 10.19 -22.79 -3.78
N VAL A 160 10.40 -21.60 -4.34
CA VAL A 160 11.70 -20.91 -4.36
C VAL A 160 12.00 -20.26 -3.01
N LEU A 161 11.06 -19.48 -2.48
CA LEU A 161 11.25 -18.74 -1.23
C LEU A 161 11.28 -19.67 -0.01
N LYS A 162 10.43 -20.70 0.01
CA LYS A 162 10.22 -21.63 1.14
C LYS A 162 9.98 -20.89 2.45
N PRO A 163 8.95 -20.04 2.52
CA PRO A 163 8.69 -19.25 3.73
C PRO A 163 8.41 -20.18 4.92
N THR A 164 8.81 -19.76 6.13
CA THR A 164 8.50 -20.50 7.37
C THR A 164 7.06 -20.30 7.80
N LEU A 165 6.48 -19.15 7.45
CA LEU A 165 5.10 -18.78 7.74
C LEU A 165 4.39 -18.40 6.42
N PHE A 166 3.17 -18.91 6.25
CA PHE A 166 2.36 -18.61 5.08
C PHE A 166 0.96 -18.13 5.47
N PRO A 167 0.83 -16.88 5.94
CA PRO A 167 -0.46 -16.25 6.15
C PRO A 167 -1.20 -16.11 4.82
N SER A 168 -2.43 -16.60 4.75
CA SER A 168 -3.16 -16.67 3.50
C SER A 168 -4.67 -16.58 3.73
N VAL A 169 -5.44 -16.55 2.66
CA VAL A 169 -6.89 -16.49 2.67
C VAL A 169 -7.49 -17.87 2.36
N PRO A 170 -8.68 -18.22 2.90
CA PRO A 170 -9.29 -19.53 2.71
C PRO A 170 -9.41 -19.95 1.25
N ARG A 171 -9.72 -19.00 0.35
CA ARG A 171 -9.86 -19.27 -1.08
C ARG A 171 -8.58 -19.83 -1.72
N LEU A 172 -7.41 -19.37 -1.27
CA LEU A 172 -6.15 -19.86 -1.80
C LEU A 172 -5.84 -21.24 -1.24
N PHE A 173 -6.08 -21.50 0.05
CA PHE A 173 -5.89 -22.82 0.64
C PHE A 173 -6.77 -23.87 -0.06
N ASN A 174 -8.03 -23.55 -0.33
CA ASN A 174 -8.92 -24.45 -1.09
C ASN A 174 -8.34 -24.76 -2.48
N ARG A 175 -7.88 -23.72 -3.20
CA ARG A 175 -7.27 -23.92 -4.53
C ARG A 175 -5.99 -24.75 -4.53
N ILE A 176 -5.23 -24.74 -3.42
CA ILE A 176 -4.02 -25.56 -3.27
C ILE A 176 -4.38 -27.01 -2.94
N TYR A 177 -5.51 -27.20 -2.21
CA TYR A 177 -5.98 -28.53 -1.80
C TYR A 177 -6.66 -29.30 -2.94
N ASP A 178 -7.45 -28.61 -3.78
CA ASP A 178 -8.13 -29.19 -4.97
C ASP A 178 -7.14 -29.52 -6.10
#